data_17812a3ae6cfae66c472c27ef12e3012
#
_entry.id   17812a3ae6cfae66c472c27ef12e3012
#
_cell.length_a   1.000
_cell.length_b   1.000
_cell.length_c   1.000
_cell.angle_alpha   90.00
_cell.angle_beta   90.00
_cell.angle_gamma   90.00
#
_symmetry.space_group_name_H-M   'P 1'
#
loop_
_entity.id
_entity.type
_entity.pdbx_description
1 polymer ?
#
loop_
_entity_poly.entity_id
_entity_poly.type
_entity_poly.pdbx_seq_one_letter_code
_entity_poly.pdbx_strand_id
1 'polypeptide(L)'
;MKKVHNFTAGPCVLPQVAIDNAIEALKDFKGTGIPVISISHRTKEWDAVMDECRALWRELLNIPEDYEILFLGGGASMGFLYVAMNFLENKAAYLETGVWAKKALKEAKALGNAYAVASSADTVFNYIPKGYEIPTDVDYFHITTNNTIYGTEIHEDMDSPVPLIADMSSDIMSRPVDVTKYAMIYGGAQKNVGPAGVTFFIVKKDLLGKVSRYIPTMLDLRTHIDGLSMYNTPPVFPIFVMNETLKWLKGIGGVEVMYKMNKEKAEILYAEIDRNPLFKGTAAKEDRSLMNVCFVMAEGYENLQDEFFAFSKERGMTGIKGHRSLGGFRASIYNACPKESVEALVACMQEFEQLHK
;
A
#
# COMPACT_ATOMS: atom_id res chain seq x y z
N MET A 1 14.54 10.40 -26.06
CA MET A 1 13.33 10.76 -25.30
C MET A 1 13.75 11.33 -23.95
N LYS A 2 13.08 12.37 -23.46
CA LYS A 2 13.35 12.92 -22.12
C LYS A 2 13.01 11.86 -21.07
N LYS A 3 13.88 11.64 -20.08
CA LYS A 3 13.61 10.69 -18.97
C LYS A 3 12.39 11.19 -18.19
N VAL A 4 11.41 10.31 -17.93
CA VAL A 4 10.22 10.61 -17.14
C VAL A 4 10.41 10.01 -15.76
N HIS A 5 10.17 10.83 -14.72
CA HIS A 5 10.18 10.45 -13.32
C HIS A 5 8.75 10.38 -12.81
N ASN A 6 8.26 9.18 -12.56
CA ASN A 6 6.87 8.93 -12.19
C ASN A 6 6.70 8.80 -10.68
N PHE A 7 5.96 9.73 -10.07
CA PHE A 7 5.64 9.79 -8.63
C PHE A 7 4.17 9.54 -8.33
N THR A 8 3.43 8.88 -9.25
CA THR A 8 2.01 8.59 -9.03
C THR A 8 1.80 7.67 -7.83
N ALA A 9 0.71 7.92 -7.09
CA ALA A 9 0.40 7.19 -5.87
C ALA A 9 -0.24 5.81 -6.08
N GLY A 10 -0.60 5.48 -7.31
CA GLY A 10 -1.18 4.19 -7.69
C GLY A 10 -2.20 4.33 -8.84
N PRO A 11 -2.07 3.46 -9.86
CA PRO A 11 -0.96 2.53 -10.10
C PRO A 11 0.40 3.23 -10.14
N CYS A 12 1.40 2.58 -9.56
CA CYS A 12 2.75 3.14 -9.40
C CYS A 12 3.76 2.56 -10.41
N VAL A 13 5.01 2.97 -10.27
CA VAL A 13 6.15 2.37 -10.98
C VAL A 13 6.29 0.91 -10.59
N LEU A 14 6.54 0.05 -11.57
CA LEU A 14 6.92 -1.35 -11.39
C LEU A 14 8.39 -1.54 -11.76
N PRO A 15 9.05 -2.60 -11.23
CA PRO A 15 10.40 -2.96 -11.66
C PRO A 15 10.44 -3.24 -13.15
N GLN A 16 11.44 -2.71 -13.87
CA GLN A 16 11.53 -2.88 -15.32
C GLN A 16 11.55 -4.35 -15.73
N VAL A 17 12.26 -5.20 -14.97
CA VAL A 17 12.31 -6.64 -15.21
C VAL A 17 10.92 -7.30 -15.12
N ALA A 18 10.06 -6.86 -14.24
CA ALA A 18 8.68 -7.37 -14.15
C ALA A 18 7.85 -6.95 -15.37
N ILE A 19 8.08 -5.74 -15.89
CA ILE A 19 7.44 -5.26 -17.13
C ILE A 19 7.94 -6.07 -18.33
N ASP A 20 9.25 -6.27 -18.44
CA ASP A 20 9.86 -7.02 -19.55
C ASP A 20 9.38 -8.47 -19.56
N ASN A 21 9.35 -9.14 -18.41
CA ASN A 21 8.80 -10.49 -18.26
C ASN A 21 7.30 -10.56 -18.62
N ALA A 22 6.54 -9.52 -18.26
CA ALA A 22 5.13 -9.45 -18.63
C ALA A 22 4.93 -9.30 -20.15
N ILE A 23 5.78 -8.52 -20.83
CA ILE A 23 5.77 -8.39 -22.29
C ILE A 23 6.04 -9.73 -22.96
N GLU A 24 7.06 -10.48 -22.49
CA GLU A 24 7.35 -11.80 -23.04
C GLU A 24 6.21 -12.81 -22.77
N ALA A 25 5.63 -12.80 -21.58
CA ALA A 25 4.49 -13.65 -21.25
C ALA A 25 3.21 -13.30 -22.02
N LEU A 26 3.07 -12.05 -22.48
CA LEU A 26 1.98 -11.65 -23.40
C LEU A 26 2.17 -12.17 -24.81
N LYS A 27 3.42 -12.49 -25.23
CA LYS A 27 3.69 -13.14 -26.51
C LYS A 27 3.46 -14.64 -26.43
N ASP A 28 4.05 -15.27 -25.44
CA ASP A 28 3.98 -16.71 -25.19
C ASP A 28 4.22 -17.02 -23.71
N PHE A 29 3.21 -17.53 -23.01
CA PHE A 29 3.34 -17.92 -21.63
C PHE A 29 4.02 -19.28 -21.49
N LYS A 30 5.28 -19.29 -21.06
CA LYS A 30 6.07 -20.50 -20.77
C LYS A 30 6.11 -21.53 -21.92
N GLY A 31 6.10 -21.11 -23.17
CA GLY A 31 6.15 -22.01 -24.33
C GLY A 31 4.84 -22.75 -24.63
N THR A 32 3.73 -22.28 -24.09
CA THR A 32 2.39 -22.90 -24.32
C THR A 32 1.77 -22.51 -25.66
N GLY A 33 2.32 -21.51 -26.34
CA GLY A 33 1.71 -20.88 -27.52
C GLY A 33 0.53 -19.99 -27.19
N ILE A 34 0.25 -19.73 -25.90
CA ILE A 34 -0.88 -18.94 -25.42
C ILE A 34 -0.37 -17.75 -24.61
N PRO A 35 -0.85 -16.51 -24.86
CA PRO A 35 -0.54 -15.35 -24.00
C PRO A 35 -1.05 -15.54 -22.58
N VAL A 36 -0.31 -15.04 -21.58
CA VAL A 36 -0.69 -15.14 -20.17
C VAL A 36 -2.09 -14.57 -19.85
N ILE A 37 -2.55 -13.57 -20.58
CA ILE A 37 -3.90 -13.02 -20.43
C ILE A 37 -5.02 -13.95 -20.89
N SER A 38 -4.69 -14.99 -21.67
CA SER A 38 -5.63 -15.97 -22.21
C SER A 38 -5.48 -17.36 -21.60
N ILE A 39 -4.52 -17.53 -20.67
CA ILE A 39 -4.30 -18.83 -20.03
C ILE A 39 -5.48 -19.15 -19.09
N SER A 40 -5.97 -20.38 -19.09
CA SER A 40 -6.97 -20.81 -18.12
C SER A 40 -6.36 -20.91 -16.73
N HIS A 41 -7.02 -20.34 -15.75
CA HIS A 41 -6.62 -20.45 -14.34
C HIS A 41 -6.77 -21.86 -13.76
N ARG A 42 -7.17 -22.85 -14.58
CA ARG A 42 -7.29 -24.27 -14.21
C ARG A 42 -6.20 -25.13 -14.85
N THR A 43 -5.17 -24.51 -15.39
CA THR A 43 -4.01 -25.23 -15.97
C THR A 43 -2.90 -25.38 -14.93
N LYS A 44 -2.09 -26.45 -15.09
CA LYS A 44 -0.93 -26.70 -14.22
C LYS A 44 0.11 -25.57 -14.28
N GLU A 45 0.25 -24.94 -15.43
CA GLU A 45 1.16 -23.82 -15.66
C GLU A 45 0.73 -22.60 -14.83
N TRP A 46 -0.59 -22.42 -14.67
CA TRP A 46 -1.14 -21.36 -13.82
C TRP A 46 -1.08 -21.71 -12.33
N ASP A 47 -1.39 -22.94 -11.95
CA ASP A 47 -1.23 -23.44 -10.58
C ASP A 47 0.18 -23.16 -10.06
N ALA A 48 1.19 -23.45 -10.91
CA ALA A 48 2.60 -23.19 -10.57
C ALA A 48 2.89 -21.69 -10.30
N VAL A 49 2.22 -20.76 -11.01
CA VAL A 49 2.36 -19.31 -10.72
C VAL A 49 1.74 -18.96 -9.38
N MET A 50 0.56 -19.49 -9.08
CA MET A 50 -0.14 -19.24 -7.82
C MET A 50 0.66 -19.78 -6.63
N ASP A 51 1.23 -20.98 -6.77
CA ASP A 51 2.05 -21.61 -5.72
C ASP A 51 3.36 -20.83 -5.51
N GLU A 52 4.05 -20.45 -6.59
CA GLU A 52 5.26 -19.61 -6.52
C GLU A 52 4.95 -18.26 -5.87
N CYS A 53 3.84 -17.63 -6.25
CA CYS A 53 3.45 -16.34 -5.69
C CYS A 53 3.21 -16.44 -4.18
N ARG A 54 2.44 -17.45 -3.71
CA ARG A 54 2.22 -17.69 -2.27
C ARG A 54 3.53 -18.00 -1.53
N ALA A 55 4.41 -18.80 -2.15
CA ALA A 55 5.70 -19.12 -1.55
C ALA A 55 6.58 -17.87 -1.38
N LEU A 56 6.61 -16.97 -2.37
CA LEU A 56 7.34 -15.70 -2.29
C LEU A 56 6.79 -14.78 -1.18
N TRP A 57 5.46 -14.69 -1.03
CA TRP A 57 4.86 -13.94 0.07
C TRP A 57 5.27 -14.52 1.43
N ARG A 58 5.19 -15.86 1.59
CA ARG A 58 5.61 -16.52 2.83
C ARG A 58 7.07 -16.27 3.16
N GLU A 59 7.95 -16.41 2.17
CA GLU A 59 9.40 -16.21 2.34
C GLU A 59 9.74 -14.77 2.68
N LEU A 60 9.20 -13.80 1.93
CA LEU A 60 9.54 -12.38 2.07
C LEU A 60 9.06 -11.74 3.38
N LEU A 61 7.97 -12.25 3.96
CA LEU A 61 7.40 -11.74 5.21
C LEU A 61 7.43 -12.75 6.36
N ASN A 62 8.08 -13.91 6.19
CA ASN A 62 8.13 -14.98 7.19
C ASN A 62 6.73 -15.39 7.71
N ILE A 63 5.75 -15.53 6.77
CA ILE A 63 4.34 -15.80 7.13
C ILE A 63 4.21 -17.24 7.65
N PRO A 64 3.69 -17.47 8.88
CA PRO A 64 3.49 -18.80 9.44
C PRO A 64 2.42 -19.61 8.72
N GLU A 65 2.43 -20.93 8.91
CA GLU A 65 1.50 -21.88 8.25
C GLU A 65 0.04 -21.78 8.72
N ASP A 66 -0.21 -21.18 9.87
CA ASP A 66 -1.56 -20.90 10.40
C ASP A 66 -2.23 -19.69 9.74
N TYR A 67 -1.50 -18.99 8.87
CA TYR A 67 -2.03 -17.93 8.01
C TYR A 67 -2.28 -18.44 6.60
N GLU A 68 -3.27 -17.83 5.93
CA GLU A 68 -3.50 -18.03 4.50
C GLU A 68 -3.29 -16.73 3.73
N ILE A 69 -2.81 -16.87 2.48
CA ILE A 69 -2.52 -15.76 1.59
C ILE A 69 -3.50 -15.84 0.42
N LEU A 70 -4.32 -14.78 0.25
CA LEU A 70 -5.33 -14.74 -0.78
C LEU A 70 -5.07 -13.58 -1.75
N PHE A 71 -5.41 -13.82 -3.03
CA PHE A 71 -5.32 -12.85 -4.12
C PHE A 71 -6.69 -12.72 -4.79
N LEU A 72 -7.43 -11.68 -4.41
CA LEU A 72 -8.80 -11.46 -4.86
C LEU A 72 -8.90 -10.17 -5.69
N GLY A 73 -10.07 -9.89 -6.24
CA GLY A 73 -10.39 -8.62 -6.89
C GLY A 73 -11.03 -7.61 -5.93
N GLY A 74 -11.30 -6.39 -6.42
CA GLY A 74 -12.11 -5.38 -5.73
C GLY A 74 -11.33 -4.26 -5.03
N GLY A 75 -10.00 -4.37 -4.91
CA GLY A 75 -9.14 -3.39 -4.23
C GLY A 75 -9.37 -3.35 -2.72
N ALA A 76 -8.62 -2.51 -2.01
CA ALA A 76 -8.74 -2.35 -0.56
C ALA A 76 -10.14 -1.91 -0.12
N SER A 77 -10.93 -1.27 -0.98
CA SER A 77 -12.31 -0.90 -0.67
C SER A 77 -13.21 -2.13 -0.45
N MET A 78 -13.00 -3.21 -1.22
CA MET A 78 -13.61 -4.50 -0.89
C MET A 78 -13.00 -5.12 0.36
N GLY A 79 -11.72 -4.89 0.61
CA GLY A 79 -11.05 -5.29 1.86
C GLY A 79 -11.76 -4.74 3.10
N PHE A 80 -12.20 -3.47 3.08
CA PHE A 80 -12.98 -2.87 4.18
C PHE A 80 -14.25 -3.68 4.49
N LEU A 81 -14.95 -4.10 3.43
CA LEU A 81 -16.17 -4.91 3.56
C LEU A 81 -15.84 -6.32 4.04
N TYR A 82 -14.80 -6.97 3.50
CA TYR A 82 -14.35 -8.29 3.95
C TYR A 82 -14.02 -8.31 5.44
N VAL A 83 -13.32 -7.29 5.94
CA VAL A 83 -13.02 -7.14 7.38
C VAL A 83 -14.31 -7.15 8.19
N ALA A 84 -15.22 -6.23 7.89
CA ALA A 84 -16.44 -6.09 8.67
C ALA A 84 -17.36 -7.33 8.56
N MET A 85 -17.44 -7.98 7.39
CA MET A 85 -18.24 -9.18 7.19
C MET A 85 -17.72 -10.39 7.95
N ASN A 86 -16.38 -10.57 8.04
CA ASN A 86 -15.77 -11.76 8.59
C ASN A 86 -15.37 -11.66 10.07
N PHE A 87 -15.24 -10.42 10.61
CA PHE A 87 -14.72 -10.21 11.97
C PHE A 87 -15.67 -9.43 12.89
N LEU A 88 -16.62 -8.63 12.38
CA LEU A 88 -17.50 -7.82 13.22
C LEU A 88 -18.70 -8.64 13.70
N GLU A 89 -18.73 -9.04 14.95
CA GLU A 89 -19.89 -9.66 15.60
C GLU A 89 -20.66 -8.65 16.45
N ASN A 90 -19.98 -8.01 17.41
CA ASN A 90 -20.58 -7.10 18.36
C ASN A 90 -20.17 -5.63 18.09
N LYS A 91 -18.88 -5.35 18.24
CA LYS A 91 -18.33 -4.00 18.04
C LYS A 91 -16.87 -4.03 17.62
N ALA A 92 -16.43 -2.99 16.92
CA ALA A 92 -15.06 -2.83 16.47
C ALA A 92 -14.50 -1.44 16.76
N ALA A 93 -13.20 -1.39 17.00
CA ALA A 93 -12.45 -0.16 17.24
C ALA A 93 -11.55 0.18 16.07
N TYR A 94 -11.40 1.47 15.77
CA TYR A 94 -10.61 1.96 14.64
C TYR A 94 -9.69 3.08 15.07
N LEU A 95 -8.49 3.15 14.50
CA LEU A 95 -7.62 4.32 14.54
C LEU A 95 -7.86 5.16 13.28
N GLU A 96 -8.46 6.34 13.42
CA GLU A 96 -8.82 7.20 12.29
C GLU A 96 -7.67 8.16 11.95
N THR A 97 -6.76 7.71 11.09
CA THR A 97 -5.56 8.45 10.69
C THR A 97 -5.62 9.03 9.28
N GLY A 98 -6.76 8.92 8.61
CA GLY A 98 -6.91 9.42 7.25
C GLY A 98 -8.21 9.01 6.57
N VAL A 99 -8.36 9.43 5.30
CA VAL A 99 -9.55 9.12 4.49
C VAL A 99 -9.78 7.62 4.34
N TRP A 100 -8.72 6.81 4.24
CA TRP A 100 -8.86 5.37 4.06
C TRP A 100 -9.34 4.69 5.34
N ALA A 101 -8.76 5.04 6.49
CA ALA A 101 -9.24 4.59 7.80
C ALA A 101 -10.71 5.01 8.04
N LYS A 102 -11.08 6.26 7.68
CA LYS A 102 -12.45 6.74 7.75
C LYS A 102 -13.42 5.95 6.87
N LYS A 103 -13.00 5.57 5.66
CA LYS A 103 -13.80 4.72 4.77
C LYS A 103 -13.97 3.31 5.32
N ALA A 104 -12.90 2.70 5.85
CA ALA A 104 -12.98 1.39 6.48
C ALA A 104 -13.95 1.41 7.67
N LEU A 105 -13.85 2.42 8.54
CA LEU A 105 -14.79 2.63 9.65
C LEU A 105 -16.24 2.80 9.16
N LYS A 106 -16.47 3.50 8.04
CA LYS A 106 -17.80 3.69 7.46
C LYS A 106 -18.43 2.36 7.04
N GLU A 107 -17.67 1.47 6.40
CA GLU A 107 -18.17 0.14 6.00
C GLU A 107 -18.51 -0.70 7.24
N ALA A 108 -17.69 -0.67 8.28
CA ALA A 108 -17.99 -1.36 9.53
C ALA A 108 -19.26 -0.82 10.21
N LYS A 109 -19.46 0.51 10.23
CA LYS A 109 -20.67 1.15 10.75
C LYS A 109 -21.95 0.76 9.99
N ALA A 110 -21.84 0.39 8.73
CA ALA A 110 -22.98 -0.08 7.94
C ALA A 110 -23.42 -1.50 8.33
N LEU A 111 -22.52 -2.29 8.96
CA LEU A 111 -22.76 -3.68 9.34
C LEU A 111 -22.93 -3.90 10.84
N GLY A 112 -22.52 -2.95 11.67
CA GLY A 112 -22.63 -3.08 13.12
C GLY A 112 -22.08 -1.90 13.89
N ASN A 113 -21.81 -2.11 15.16
CA ASN A 113 -21.26 -1.05 16.02
C ASN A 113 -19.74 -0.91 15.77
N ALA A 114 -19.33 0.24 15.27
CA ALA A 114 -17.92 0.56 15.07
C ALA A 114 -17.65 2.03 15.39
N TYR A 115 -16.49 2.33 15.98
CA TYR A 115 -16.13 3.68 16.38
C TYR A 115 -14.62 3.92 16.30
N ALA A 116 -14.22 5.19 16.24
CA ALA A 116 -12.82 5.57 16.35
C ALA A 116 -12.44 5.73 17.83
N VAL A 117 -11.35 5.09 18.25
CA VAL A 117 -10.78 5.27 19.62
C VAL A 117 -9.92 6.51 19.69
N ALA A 118 -9.29 6.88 18.58
CA ALA A 118 -8.54 8.11 18.41
C ALA A 118 -8.58 8.54 16.94
N SER A 119 -8.40 9.84 16.71
CA SER A 119 -8.44 10.45 15.38
C SER A 119 -7.47 11.62 15.32
N SER A 120 -6.78 11.81 14.20
CA SER A 120 -6.00 13.01 13.89
C SER A 120 -6.70 13.95 12.90
N ALA A 121 -8.03 13.86 12.80
CA ALA A 121 -8.82 14.72 11.93
C ALA A 121 -8.82 16.20 12.34
N ASP A 122 -8.50 16.50 13.60
CA ASP A 122 -8.35 17.84 14.18
C ASP A 122 -7.30 18.70 13.47
N THR A 123 -6.27 18.07 12.93
CA THR A 123 -5.16 18.72 12.20
C THR A 123 -5.02 18.22 10.77
N VAL A 124 -6.13 17.76 10.16
CA VAL A 124 -6.15 17.24 8.79
C VAL A 124 -5.22 16.02 8.62
N PHE A 125 -5.16 15.16 9.65
CA PHE A 125 -4.42 13.88 9.63
C PHE A 125 -2.90 14.02 9.41
N ASN A 126 -2.28 15.04 9.96
CA ASN A 126 -0.86 15.29 9.80
C ASN A 126 0.03 14.58 10.83
N TYR A 127 -0.54 13.78 11.74
CA TYR A 127 0.17 12.98 12.74
C TYR A 127 -0.54 11.65 13.00
N ILE A 128 0.15 10.71 13.65
CA ILE A 128 -0.41 9.46 14.17
C ILE A 128 -0.76 9.66 15.64
N PRO A 129 -2.04 9.49 16.05
CA PRO A 129 -2.45 9.60 17.45
C PRO A 129 -1.65 8.66 18.36
N LYS A 130 -1.24 9.14 19.52
CA LYS A 130 -0.49 8.40 20.55
C LYS A 130 -1.21 8.52 21.90
N GLY A 131 -0.93 7.61 22.84
CA GLY A 131 -1.47 7.67 24.20
C GLY A 131 -2.95 7.31 24.34
N TYR A 132 -3.56 6.69 23.33
CA TYR A 132 -4.90 6.10 23.41
C TYR A 132 -4.83 4.66 23.94
N GLU A 133 -5.91 4.21 24.55
CA GLU A 133 -6.06 2.81 24.98
C GLU A 133 -6.84 2.02 23.92
N ILE A 134 -6.35 0.81 23.60
CA ILE A 134 -7.10 -0.11 22.76
C ILE A 134 -8.11 -0.85 23.63
N PRO A 135 -9.43 -0.76 23.34
CA PRO A 135 -10.46 -1.44 24.12
C PRO A 135 -10.29 -2.96 24.06
N THR A 136 -10.53 -3.65 25.19
CA THR A 136 -10.41 -5.13 25.28
C THR A 136 -11.72 -5.85 25.00
N ASP A 137 -12.82 -5.12 24.85
CA ASP A 137 -14.18 -5.63 24.70
C ASP A 137 -14.74 -5.43 23.28
N VAL A 138 -13.84 -5.38 22.28
CA VAL A 138 -14.14 -5.31 20.85
C VAL A 138 -13.70 -6.56 20.11
N ASP A 139 -14.35 -6.85 18.98
CA ASP A 139 -14.05 -8.04 18.18
C ASP A 139 -12.69 -7.88 17.46
N TYR A 140 -12.34 -6.65 17.10
CA TYR A 140 -11.04 -6.31 16.50
C TYR A 140 -10.73 -4.81 16.63
N PHE A 141 -9.45 -4.50 16.50
CA PHE A 141 -8.91 -3.16 16.31
C PHE A 141 -8.35 -3.01 14.90
N HIS A 142 -8.73 -1.93 14.20
CA HIS A 142 -8.31 -1.69 12.81
C HIS A 142 -7.43 -0.46 12.69
N ILE A 143 -6.34 -0.60 11.92
CA ILE A 143 -5.41 0.48 11.59
C ILE A 143 -5.17 0.58 10.09
N THR A 144 -4.73 1.74 9.63
CA THR A 144 -4.15 1.98 8.30
C THR A 144 -2.70 2.39 8.52
N THR A 145 -1.76 1.52 8.17
CA THR A 145 -0.35 1.70 8.55
C THR A 145 0.32 2.84 7.82
N ASN A 146 -0.03 3.09 6.56
CA ASN A 146 0.49 4.22 5.79
C ASN A 146 -0.61 5.01 5.10
N ASN A 147 -0.68 6.30 5.38
CA ASN A 147 -1.70 7.22 4.89
C ASN A 147 -1.23 7.93 3.60
N THR A 148 -1.47 7.29 2.47
CA THR A 148 -1.05 7.73 1.12
C THR A 148 -1.37 9.19 0.78
N ILE A 149 -2.44 9.75 1.35
CA ILE A 149 -2.91 11.11 1.06
C ILE A 149 -2.19 12.15 1.91
N TYR A 150 -1.93 11.81 3.18
CA TYR A 150 -1.45 12.77 4.17
C TYR A 150 0.05 12.62 4.48
N GLY A 151 0.65 11.51 4.06
CA GLY A 151 2.09 11.26 4.22
C GLY A 151 2.49 10.89 5.63
N THR A 152 1.59 10.26 6.41
CA THR A 152 1.88 9.72 7.73
C THR A 152 1.95 8.19 7.69
N GLU A 153 2.80 7.60 8.53
CA GLU A 153 3.06 6.15 8.59
C GLU A 153 3.26 5.69 10.04
N ILE A 154 2.76 4.49 10.35
CA ILE A 154 3.04 3.75 11.58
C ILE A 154 4.26 2.88 11.32
N HIS A 155 5.42 3.27 11.87
CA HIS A 155 6.71 2.63 11.55
C HIS A 155 6.96 1.30 12.26
N GLU A 156 6.24 1.02 13.34
CA GLU A 156 6.43 -0.17 14.16
C GLU A 156 5.17 -0.99 14.25
N ASP A 157 5.33 -2.32 14.32
CA ASP A 157 4.22 -3.22 14.53
C ASP A 157 3.74 -3.13 15.99
N MET A 158 2.50 -2.70 16.19
CA MET A 158 1.97 -2.48 17.53
C MET A 158 1.46 -3.77 18.17
N ASP A 159 1.50 -3.82 19.50
CA ASP A 159 0.81 -4.85 20.27
C ASP A 159 -0.65 -4.47 20.46
N SER A 160 -1.55 -5.46 20.40
CA SER A 160 -2.98 -5.27 20.61
C SER A 160 -3.53 -6.35 21.52
N PRO A 161 -4.37 -5.99 22.52
CA PRO A 161 -5.03 -6.98 23.38
C PRO A 161 -6.18 -7.72 22.68
N VAL A 162 -6.55 -7.30 21.47
CA VAL A 162 -7.61 -7.87 20.64
C VAL A 162 -7.07 -8.11 19.22
N PRO A 163 -7.76 -8.90 18.37
CA PRO A 163 -7.36 -9.12 16.99
C PRO A 163 -7.05 -7.80 16.26
N LEU A 164 -5.79 -7.63 15.80
CA LEU A 164 -5.35 -6.44 15.07
C LEU A 164 -5.50 -6.67 13.56
N ILE A 165 -6.15 -5.75 12.88
CA ILE A 165 -6.34 -5.79 11.43
C ILE A 165 -5.73 -4.53 10.80
N ALA A 166 -4.93 -4.70 9.74
CA ALA A 166 -4.21 -3.61 9.10
C ALA A 166 -4.48 -3.51 7.60
N ASP A 167 -4.83 -2.29 7.15
CA ASP A 167 -4.69 -1.89 5.74
C ASP A 167 -3.22 -1.48 5.51
N MET A 168 -2.48 -2.33 4.81
CA MET A 168 -1.09 -2.10 4.41
C MET A 168 -0.95 -1.84 2.89
N SER A 169 -1.98 -1.31 2.24
CA SER A 169 -1.98 -1.11 0.78
C SER A 169 -0.76 -0.36 0.27
N SER A 170 -0.23 0.60 1.02
CA SER A 170 0.82 1.49 0.53
C SER A 170 2.19 1.28 1.14
N ASP A 171 2.32 0.36 2.08
CA ASP A 171 3.60 0.07 2.76
C ASP A 171 3.92 -1.43 2.90
N ILE A 172 3.04 -2.33 2.44
CA ILE A 172 3.37 -3.77 2.41
C ILE A 172 4.68 -4.01 1.63
N MET A 173 5.53 -4.91 2.13
CA MET A 173 6.85 -5.22 1.54
C MET A 173 7.84 -4.03 1.49
N SER A 174 7.54 -2.90 2.15
CA SER A 174 8.47 -1.75 2.21
C SER A 174 9.41 -1.82 3.40
N ARG A 175 9.03 -2.55 4.44
CA ARG A 175 9.75 -2.81 5.68
C ARG A 175 9.46 -4.22 6.18
N PRO A 176 10.29 -4.79 7.05
CA PRO A 176 9.96 -5.99 7.81
C PRO A 176 8.67 -5.80 8.62
N VAL A 177 7.84 -6.84 8.67
CA VAL A 177 6.59 -6.87 9.42
C VAL A 177 6.51 -8.17 10.19
N ASP A 178 6.23 -8.11 11.49
CA ASP A 178 5.88 -9.29 12.27
C ASP A 178 4.40 -9.64 12.04
N VAL A 179 4.16 -10.51 11.07
CA VAL A 179 2.80 -10.94 10.69
C VAL A 179 2.05 -11.56 11.86
N THR A 180 2.74 -12.13 12.86
CA THR A 180 2.11 -12.79 14.01
C THR A 180 1.33 -11.84 14.92
N LYS A 181 1.62 -10.55 14.86
CA LYS A 181 0.88 -9.50 15.57
C LYS A 181 -0.49 -9.18 14.98
N TYR A 182 -0.78 -9.66 13.78
CA TYR A 182 -1.99 -9.31 13.03
C TYR A 182 -2.92 -10.50 12.89
N ALA A 183 -4.21 -10.27 13.13
CA ALA A 183 -5.26 -11.21 12.75
C ALA A 183 -5.46 -11.24 11.23
N MET A 184 -5.29 -10.09 10.59
CA MET A 184 -5.34 -9.95 9.15
C MET A 184 -4.58 -8.71 8.69
N ILE A 185 -3.79 -8.88 7.61
CA ILE A 185 -3.22 -7.80 6.83
C ILE A 185 -3.88 -7.85 5.45
N TYR A 186 -4.27 -6.71 4.90
CA TYR A 186 -4.83 -6.64 3.55
C TYR A 186 -4.40 -5.37 2.83
N GLY A 187 -4.60 -5.36 1.50
CA GLY A 187 -4.34 -4.16 0.72
C GLY A 187 -4.45 -4.36 -0.79
N GLY A 188 -4.40 -3.26 -1.52
CA GLY A 188 -4.35 -3.28 -2.98
C GLY A 188 -2.91 -3.34 -3.50
N ALA A 189 -2.65 -4.26 -4.42
CA ALA A 189 -1.30 -4.48 -4.98
C ALA A 189 -0.73 -3.27 -5.76
N GLN A 190 -1.60 -2.41 -6.32
CA GLN A 190 -1.24 -1.35 -7.27
C GLN A 190 -0.34 -0.24 -6.72
N LYS A 191 0.02 -0.29 -5.44
CA LYS A 191 0.90 0.70 -4.81
C LYS A 191 2.34 0.20 -4.71
N ASN A 192 2.54 -1.00 -4.16
CA ASN A 192 3.90 -1.43 -3.83
C ASN A 192 4.33 -2.80 -4.38
N VAL A 193 3.41 -3.67 -4.72
CA VAL A 193 3.75 -5.07 -5.05
C VAL A 193 3.26 -5.55 -6.42
N GLY A 194 2.52 -4.74 -7.17
CA GLY A 194 2.03 -5.15 -8.49
C GLY A 194 1.17 -4.09 -9.18
N PRO A 195 0.51 -4.46 -10.28
CA PRO A 195 -0.45 -3.59 -10.97
C PRO A 195 -1.81 -3.54 -10.27
N ALA A 196 -2.71 -2.68 -10.76
CA ALA A 196 -4.10 -2.68 -10.34
C ALA A 196 -4.79 -4.00 -10.71
N GLY A 197 -5.72 -4.45 -9.86
CA GLY A 197 -6.55 -5.64 -10.09
C GLY A 197 -6.47 -6.69 -8.99
N VAL A 198 -5.41 -6.73 -8.20
CA VAL A 198 -5.25 -7.66 -7.07
C VAL A 198 -5.48 -6.94 -5.74
N THR A 199 -6.26 -7.56 -4.89
CA THR A 199 -6.32 -7.30 -3.45
C THR A 199 -5.72 -8.51 -2.74
N PHE A 200 -4.66 -8.31 -1.97
CA PHE A 200 -4.06 -9.37 -1.17
C PHE A 200 -4.66 -9.38 0.23
N PHE A 201 -4.70 -10.57 0.82
CA PHE A 201 -5.04 -10.79 2.23
C PHE A 201 -4.05 -11.78 2.82
N ILE A 202 -3.55 -11.51 4.01
CA ILE A 202 -2.82 -12.43 4.87
C ILE A 202 -3.68 -12.57 6.10
N VAL A 203 -4.30 -13.74 6.32
CA VAL A 203 -5.33 -13.89 7.35
C VAL A 203 -5.05 -15.13 8.21
N LYS A 204 -5.16 -14.97 9.51
CA LYS A 204 -5.05 -16.04 10.48
C LYS A 204 -6.31 -16.92 10.42
N LYS A 205 -6.15 -18.18 10.03
CA LYS A 205 -7.26 -19.11 9.69
C LYS A 205 -8.24 -19.35 10.84
N ASP A 206 -7.73 -19.51 12.05
CA ASP A 206 -8.53 -19.84 13.23
C ASP A 206 -9.40 -18.71 13.77
N LEU A 207 -9.20 -17.49 13.26
CA LEU A 207 -10.01 -16.33 13.62
C LEU A 207 -11.24 -16.14 12.73
N LEU A 208 -11.35 -16.90 11.64
CA LEU A 208 -12.52 -16.87 10.75
C LEU A 208 -13.66 -17.75 11.24
N GLY A 209 -14.89 -17.46 10.78
CA GLY A 209 -16.09 -18.23 11.14
C GLY A 209 -16.58 -17.99 12.56
N LYS A 210 -16.21 -16.88 13.19
CA LYS A 210 -16.63 -16.51 14.55
C LYS A 210 -17.89 -15.64 14.57
N VAL A 211 -18.26 -15.03 13.43
CA VAL A 211 -19.46 -14.20 13.33
C VAL A 211 -20.69 -15.08 13.09
N SER A 212 -21.81 -14.74 13.75
CA SER A 212 -23.08 -15.48 13.66
C SER A 212 -23.93 -15.10 12.45
N ARG A 213 -23.66 -13.93 11.84
CA ARG A 213 -24.40 -13.47 10.65
C ARG A 213 -24.17 -14.37 9.45
N TYR A 214 -25.16 -14.42 8.56
CA TYR A 214 -24.97 -15.00 7.24
C TYR A 214 -24.00 -14.16 6.43
N ILE A 215 -22.95 -14.80 5.93
CA ILE A 215 -21.98 -14.19 5.02
C ILE A 215 -22.26 -14.74 3.62
N PRO A 216 -22.56 -13.90 2.60
CA PRO A 216 -22.66 -14.34 1.22
C PRO A 216 -21.36 -15.04 0.78
N THR A 217 -21.48 -16.13 0.02
CA THR A 217 -20.38 -17.01 -0.38
C THR A 217 -19.11 -16.25 -0.83
N MET A 218 -19.29 -15.24 -1.70
CA MET A 218 -18.18 -14.44 -2.24
C MET A 218 -17.56 -13.47 -1.23
N LEU A 219 -18.19 -13.23 -0.09
CA LEU A 219 -17.68 -12.37 0.99
C LEU A 219 -17.13 -13.18 2.17
N ASP A 220 -17.29 -14.50 2.17
CA ASP A 220 -16.71 -15.38 3.16
C ASP A 220 -15.26 -15.72 2.76
N LEU A 221 -14.29 -15.28 3.55
CA LEU A 221 -12.89 -15.55 3.28
C LEU A 221 -12.55 -17.04 3.29
N ARG A 222 -13.31 -17.86 4.02
CA ARG A 222 -13.13 -19.33 4.04
C ARG A 222 -13.38 -19.94 2.66
N THR A 223 -14.36 -19.46 1.92
CA THR A 223 -14.62 -19.87 0.52
C THR A 223 -13.38 -19.68 -0.36
N HIS A 224 -12.69 -18.56 -0.18
CA HIS A 224 -11.49 -18.24 -0.95
C HIS A 224 -10.26 -19.00 -0.46
N ILE A 225 -10.18 -19.34 0.82
CA ILE A 225 -9.17 -20.24 1.39
C ILE A 225 -9.32 -21.63 0.79
N ASP A 226 -10.52 -22.23 0.87
CA ASP A 226 -10.81 -23.57 0.33
C ASP A 226 -10.58 -23.63 -1.19
N GLY A 227 -10.86 -22.55 -1.90
CA GLY A 227 -10.62 -22.40 -3.33
C GLY A 227 -9.23 -21.92 -3.72
N LEU A 228 -8.29 -21.74 -2.77
CA LEU A 228 -6.93 -21.23 -3.01
C LEU A 228 -6.91 -19.97 -3.88
N SER A 229 -7.81 -19.02 -3.60
CA SER A 229 -8.06 -17.80 -4.38
C SER A 229 -8.64 -18.03 -5.78
N MET A 230 -9.00 -19.27 -6.13
CA MET A 230 -9.51 -19.67 -7.45
C MET A 230 -10.92 -20.28 -7.38
N TYR A 231 -11.71 -19.91 -6.37
CA TYR A 231 -13.12 -20.24 -6.32
C TYR A 231 -13.86 -19.73 -7.57
N ASN A 232 -13.56 -18.51 -7.99
CA ASN A 232 -13.89 -17.95 -9.30
C ASN A 232 -12.59 -17.58 -10.03
N THR A 233 -12.68 -17.14 -11.28
CA THR A 233 -11.51 -16.72 -12.07
C THR A 233 -10.78 -15.57 -11.38
N PRO A 234 -9.50 -15.77 -11.00
CA PRO A 234 -8.70 -14.72 -10.39
C PRO A 234 -8.21 -13.70 -11.42
N PRO A 235 -7.72 -12.54 -11.03
CA PRO A 235 -7.10 -11.56 -11.93
C PRO A 235 -5.72 -12.06 -12.44
N VAL A 236 -5.73 -12.99 -13.41
CA VAL A 236 -4.58 -13.75 -13.91
C VAL A 236 -3.38 -12.86 -14.23
N PHE A 237 -3.53 -11.93 -15.16
CA PHE A 237 -2.41 -11.07 -15.58
C PHE A 237 -1.85 -10.20 -14.44
N PRO A 238 -2.66 -9.51 -13.63
CA PRO A 238 -2.16 -8.77 -12.46
C PRO A 238 -1.43 -9.63 -11.44
N ILE A 239 -1.87 -10.86 -11.17
CA ILE A 239 -1.17 -11.79 -10.28
C ILE A 239 0.17 -12.20 -10.87
N PHE A 240 0.24 -12.48 -12.17
CA PHE A 240 1.50 -12.78 -12.84
C PHE A 240 2.51 -11.65 -12.68
N VAL A 241 2.12 -10.40 -12.95
CA VAL A 241 3.02 -9.24 -12.80
C VAL A 241 3.41 -9.01 -11.34
N MET A 242 2.50 -9.25 -10.39
CA MET A 242 2.80 -9.23 -8.96
C MET A 242 3.86 -10.28 -8.62
N ASN A 243 3.73 -11.51 -9.11
CA ASN A 243 4.71 -12.57 -8.93
C ASN A 243 6.11 -12.16 -9.42
N GLU A 244 6.20 -11.57 -10.62
CA GLU A 244 7.46 -11.08 -11.17
C GLU A 244 8.05 -9.91 -10.36
N THR A 245 7.20 -9.05 -9.80
CA THR A 245 7.61 -7.97 -8.88
C THR A 245 8.20 -8.54 -7.59
N LEU A 246 7.60 -9.59 -7.03
CA LEU A 246 8.12 -10.26 -5.83
C LEU A 246 9.43 -11.01 -6.08
N LYS A 247 9.59 -11.63 -7.25
CA LYS A 247 10.88 -12.21 -7.69
C LYS A 247 11.98 -11.16 -7.72
N TRP A 248 11.68 -9.98 -8.28
CA TRP A 248 12.61 -8.87 -8.27
C TRP A 248 12.96 -8.46 -6.83
N LEU A 249 11.97 -8.31 -5.95
CA LEU A 249 12.20 -7.94 -4.56
C LEU A 249 13.09 -8.96 -3.83
N LYS A 250 12.82 -10.25 -4.02
CA LYS A 250 13.68 -11.33 -3.50
C LYS A 250 15.09 -11.23 -4.08
N GLY A 251 15.21 -11.01 -5.40
CA GLY A 251 16.49 -10.93 -6.11
C GLY A 251 17.42 -9.80 -5.66
N ILE A 252 16.87 -8.69 -5.17
CA ILE A 252 17.67 -7.58 -4.63
C ILE A 252 18.05 -7.75 -3.16
N GLY A 253 17.62 -8.85 -2.52
CA GLY A 253 17.94 -9.16 -1.12
C GLY A 253 16.75 -9.05 -0.16
N GLY A 254 15.51 -8.99 -0.68
CA GLY A 254 14.28 -9.03 0.10
C GLY A 254 13.93 -7.73 0.82
N VAL A 255 13.02 -7.83 1.77
CA VAL A 255 12.38 -6.67 2.43
C VAL A 255 13.36 -5.88 3.28
N GLU A 256 14.34 -6.53 3.91
CA GLU A 256 15.38 -5.86 4.72
C GLU A 256 16.25 -4.90 3.90
N VAL A 257 16.65 -5.32 2.70
CA VAL A 257 17.42 -4.48 1.78
C VAL A 257 16.55 -3.36 1.24
N MET A 258 15.31 -3.70 0.86
CA MET A 258 14.35 -2.71 0.37
C MET A 258 14.06 -1.62 1.41
N TYR A 259 13.92 -1.98 2.68
CA TYR A 259 13.70 -1.01 3.76
C TYR A 259 14.84 0.01 3.85
N LYS A 260 16.10 -0.45 3.75
CA LYS A 260 17.26 0.46 3.74
C LYS A 260 17.21 1.41 2.54
N MET A 261 16.89 0.89 1.35
CA MET A 261 16.75 1.70 0.14
C MET A 261 15.60 2.71 0.25
N ASN A 262 14.48 2.32 0.84
CA ASN A 262 13.33 3.21 1.05
C ASN A 262 13.65 4.34 2.05
N LYS A 263 14.35 4.03 3.15
CA LYS A 263 14.82 5.05 4.10
C LYS A 263 15.74 6.05 3.42
N GLU A 264 16.72 5.58 2.67
CA GLU A 264 17.65 6.46 1.94
C GLU A 264 16.91 7.40 0.97
N LYS A 265 15.95 6.88 0.19
CA LYS A 265 15.12 7.70 -0.71
C LYS A 265 14.32 8.77 0.06
N ALA A 266 13.68 8.38 1.16
CA ALA A 266 12.88 9.28 1.97
C ALA A 266 13.75 10.35 2.65
N GLU A 267 14.89 9.97 3.22
CA GLU A 267 15.84 10.88 3.85
C GLU A 267 16.35 11.96 2.89
N ILE A 268 16.71 11.58 1.66
CA ILE A 268 17.17 12.52 0.62
C ILE A 268 16.09 13.59 0.34
N LEU A 269 14.84 13.18 0.16
CA LEU A 269 13.77 14.11 -0.18
C LEU A 269 13.32 14.95 1.03
N TYR A 270 13.21 14.37 2.21
CA TYR A 270 12.85 15.12 3.41
C TYR A 270 13.94 16.11 3.84
N ALA A 271 15.23 15.77 3.67
CA ALA A 271 16.33 16.68 3.92
C ALA A 271 16.22 17.93 3.02
N GLU A 272 15.87 17.75 1.76
CA GLU A 272 15.66 18.89 0.85
C GLU A 272 14.43 19.72 1.25
N ILE A 273 13.30 19.09 1.56
CA ILE A 273 12.08 19.79 1.99
C ILE A 273 12.34 20.62 3.25
N ASP A 274 13.09 20.07 4.23
CA ASP A 274 13.37 20.73 5.49
C ASP A 274 14.43 21.85 5.36
N ARG A 275 15.32 21.77 4.36
CA ARG A 275 16.36 22.76 4.06
C ARG A 275 15.84 23.92 3.23
N ASN A 276 14.98 23.63 2.25
CA ASN A 276 14.58 24.58 1.21
C ASN A 276 13.48 25.51 1.72
N PRO A 277 13.73 26.86 1.73
CA PRO A 277 12.79 27.80 2.30
C PRO A 277 11.45 27.92 1.55
N LEU A 278 11.39 27.43 0.30
CA LEU A 278 10.18 27.49 -0.52
C LEU A 278 9.17 26.36 -0.18
N PHE A 279 9.61 25.30 0.53
CA PHE A 279 8.77 24.13 0.76
C PHE A 279 8.62 23.81 2.25
N LYS A 280 7.52 23.13 2.60
CA LYS A 280 7.22 22.66 3.94
C LYS A 280 6.56 21.27 3.90
N GLY A 281 7.10 20.33 4.67
CA GLY A 281 6.47 19.03 4.88
C GLY A 281 5.16 19.17 5.64
N THR A 282 4.16 18.37 5.29
CA THR A 282 2.82 18.43 5.90
C THR A 282 2.68 17.53 7.12
N ALA A 283 3.38 16.39 7.17
CA ALA A 283 3.33 15.43 8.27
C ALA A 283 4.30 15.80 9.40
N ALA A 284 3.92 15.48 10.64
CA ALA A 284 4.80 15.53 11.80
C ALA A 284 6.06 14.69 11.54
N LYS A 285 7.23 15.19 11.95
CA LYS A 285 8.51 14.60 11.54
C LYS A 285 8.66 13.13 11.93
N GLU A 286 8.19 12.78 13.12
CA GLU A 286 8.24 11.43 13.67
C GLU A 286 7.28 10.44 12.99
N ASP A 287 6.27 10.95 12.29
CA ASP A 287 5.23 10.15 11.64
C ASP A 287 5.32 10.21 10.10
N ARG A 288 6.40 10.76 9.54
CA ARG A 288 6.59 10.91 8.09
C ARG A 288 6.66 9.59 7.36
N SER A 289 5.86 9.44 6.31
CA SER A 289 5.85 8.25 5.46
C SER A 289 7.14 8.08 4.67
N LEU A 290 7.66 6.85 4.61
CA LEU A 290 8.75 6.45 3.73
C LEU A 290 8.28 6.21 2.28
N MET A 291 6.95 6.09 2.08
CA MET A 291 6.34 5.75 0.80
C MET A 291 5.72 6.95 0.09
N ASN A 292 5.13 7.88 0.84
CA ASN A 292 4.38 9.00 0.29
C ASN A 292 4.81 10.30 0.95
N VAL A 293 5.74 11.00 0.34
CA VAL A 293 6.24 12.28 0.83
C VAL A 293 5.31 13.40 0.41
N CYS A 294 4.60 13.98 1.37
CA CYS A 294 3.65 15.08 1.16
C CYS A 294 4.26 16.41 1.62
N PHE A 295 4.16 17.44 0.77
CA PHE A 295 4.68 18.78 1.06
C PHE A 295 3.88 19.85 0.33
N VAL A 296 4.02 21.08 0.79
CA VAL A 296 3.36 22.28 0.23
C VAL A 296 4.40 23.38 0.00
N MET A 297 4.00 24.46 -0.67
CA MET A 297 4.80 25.69 -0.61
C MET A 297 4.82 26.22 0.82
N ALA A 298 5.95 26.77 1.25
CA ALA A 298 6.07 27.41 2.57
C ALA A 298 5.25 28.70 2.62
N GLU A 299 4.98 29.18 3.84
CA GLU A 299 4.24 30.42 4.08
C GLU A 299 4.90 31.62 3.35
N GLY A 300 4.11 32.34 2.60
CA GLY A 300 4.55 33.49 1.77
C GLY A 300 4.96 33.10 0.35
N TYR A 301 5.02 31.81 0.01
CA TYR A 301 5.36 31.30 -1.32
C TYR A 301 4.23 30.54 -2.01
N GLU A 302 3.02 30.55 -1.47
CA GLU A 302 1.88 29.78 -1.97
C GLU A 302 1.54 30.09 -3.44
N ASN A 303 1.78 31.33 -3.87
CA ASN A 303 1.57 31.79 -5.23
C ASN A 303 2.50 31.10 -6.26
N LEU A 304 3.60 30.48 -5.82
CA LEU A 304 4.53 29.75 -6.68
C LEU A 304 4.11 28.31 -6.99
N GLN A 305 3.02 27.83 -6.40
CA GLN A 305 2.61 26.43 -6.55
C GLN A 305 2.40 26.00 -8.01
N ASP A 306 1.66 26.78 -8.77
CA ASP A 306 1.35 26.46 -10.17
C ASP A 306 2.60 26.58 -11.06
N GLU A 307 3.48 27.53 -10.75
CA GLU A 307 4.76 27.69 -11.41
C GLU A 307 5.66 26.47 -11.16
N PHE A 308 5.76 25.98 -9.91
CA PHE A 308 6.53 24.76 -9.61
C PHE A 308 5.94 23.51 -10.30
N PHE A 309 4.62 23.41 -10.45
CA PHE A 309 4.03 22.34 -11.26
C PHE A 309 4.47 22.39 -12.73
N ALA A 310 4.45 23.57 -13.35
CA ALA A 310 4.91 23.73 -14.73
C ALA A 310 6.40 23.41 -14.85
N PHE A 311 7.21 24.00 -13.97
CA PHE A 311 8.65 23.83 -13.91
C PHE A 311 9.09 22.37 -13.74
N SER A 312 8.48 21.65 -12.81
CA SER A 312 8.75 20.23 -12.56
C SER A 312 8.32 19.35 -13.73
N LYS A 313 7.16 19.63 -14.35
CA LYS A 313 6.68 18.92 -15.53
C LYS A 313 7.65 19.07 -16.71
N GLU A 314 8.18 20.26 -16.94
CA GLU A 314 9.20 20.50 -17.96
C GLU A 314 10.48 19.69 -17.73
N ARG A 315 10.77 19.31 -16.48
CA ARG A 315 11.91 18.46 -16.08
C ARG A 315 11.58 16.97 -16.02
N GLY A 316 10.40 16.60 -16.52
CA GLY A 316 9.98 15.21 -16.64
C GLY A 316 9.34 14.62 -15.39
N MET A 317 9.06 15.43 -14.35
CA MET A 317 8.33 14.97 -13.16
C MET A 317 6.85 14.79 -13.52
N THR A 318 6.27 13.63 -13.19
CA THR A 318 4.85 13.34 -13.36
C THR A 318 4.25 12.77 -12.08
N GLY A 319 2.97 13.03 -11.84
CA GLY A 319 2.25 12.48 -10.69
C GLY A 319 2.57 13.14 -9.35
N ILE A 320 3.27 14.28 -9.30
CA ILE A 320 3.64 14.98 -8.06
C ILE A 320 2.52 15.83 -7.47
N LYS A 321 1.40 16.02 -8.17
CA LYS A 321 0.27 16.79 -7.63
C LYS A 321 -0.34 16.06 -6.43
N GLY A 322 -0.47 16.77 -5.31
CA GLY A 322 -1.10 16.25 -4.10
C GLY A 322 -2.57 15.92 -4.30
N HIS A 323 -3.12 15.13 -3.38
CA HIS A 323 -4.54 14.78 -3.41
C HIS A 323 -5.39 16.02 -3.10
N ARG A 324 -6.56 16.14 -3.74
CA ARG A 324 -7.49 17.28 -3.59
C ARG A 324 -7.87 17.60 -2.13
N SER A 325 -7.78 16.61 -1.23
CA SER A 325 -8.11 16.79 0.20
C SER A 325 -7.00 17.49 0.99
N LEU A 326 -5.75 17.47 0.53
CA LEU A 326 -4.60 18.11 1.18
C LEU A 326 -4.06 19.27 0.33
N GLY A 327 -4.15 19.17 -1.00
CA GLY A 327 -3.50 20.11 -1.91
C GLY A 327 -2.00 19.84 -2.06
N GLY A 328 -1.25 20.85 -2.47
CA GLY A 328 0.20 20.80 -2.58
C GLY A 328 0.75 19.68 -3.45
N PHE A 329 1.81 19.08 -3.00
CA PHE A 329 2.60 18.08 -3.72
C PHE A 329 2.65 16.75 -2.96
N ARG A 330 2.78 15.65 -3.71
CA ARG A 330 3.03 14.32 -3.15
C ARG A 330 3.94 13.54 -4.08
N ALA A 331 5.12 13.19 -3.61
CA ALA A 331 5.99 12.24 -4.28
C ALA A 331 5.77 10.85 -3.69
N SER A 332 5.20 9.92 -4.47
CA SER A 332 5.08 8.52 -4.09
C SER A 332 6.34 7.78 -4.53
N ILE A 333 7.19 7.43 -3.56
CA ILE A 333 8.52 6.86 -3.76
C ILE A 333 8.56 5.37 -3.36
N TYR A 334 7.55 4.63 -3.78
CA TYR A 334 7.40 3.19 -3.49
C TYR A 334 8.65 2.37 -3.83
N ASN A 335 8.63 1.09 -3.49
CA ASN A 335 9.77 0.18 -3.64
C ASN A 335 10.48 0.30 -4.99
N ALA A 336 9.73 0.22 -6.09
CA ALA A 336 10.30 0.25 -7.44
C ALA A 336 10.61 1.67 -7.97
N CYS A 337 10.33 2.72 -7.21
CA CYS A 337 10.72 4.08 -7.59
C CYS A 337 12.25 4.20 -7.54
N PRO A 338 12.94 4.51 -8.67
CA PRO A 338 14.38 4.62 -8.68
C PRO A 338 14.88 5.78 -7.79
N LYS A 339 16.00 5.58 -7.09
CA LYS A 339 16.65 6.64 -6.28
C LYS A 339 16.96 7.87 -7.13
N GLU A 340 17.40 7.66 -8.37
CA GLU A 340 17.71 8.74 -9.33
C GLU A 340 16.49 9.60 -9.64
N SER A 341 15.27 9.07 -9.51
CA SER A 341 14.07 9.89 -9.67
C SER A 341 13.87 10.83 -8.48
N VAL A 342 14.16 10.37 -7.28
CA VAL A 342 14.13 11.20 -6.07
C VAL A 342 15.21 12.29 -6.13
N GLU A 343 16.44 11.93 -6.50
CA GLU A 343 17.54 12.87 -6.70
C GLU A 343 17.23 13.92 -7.76
N ALA A 344 16.57 13.52 -8.87
CA ALA A 344 16.13 14.45 -9.90
C ALA A 344 15.06 15.45 -9.41
N LEU A 345 14.13 14.99 -8.54
CA LEU A 345 13.15 15.88 -7.92
C LEU A 345 13.83 16.86 -6.96
N VAL A 346 14.80 16.40 -6.16
CA VAL A 346 15.60 17.27 -5.27
C VAL A 346 16.36 18.33 -6.08
N ALA A 347 17.04 17.93 -7.16
CA ALA A 347 17.72 18.88 -8.05
C ALA A 347 16.75 19.90 -8.67
N CYS A 348 15.56 19.47 -9.05
CA CYS A 348 14.49 20.33 -9.55
C CYS A 348 14.05 21.36 -8.48
N MET A 349 13.90 20.95 -7.21
CA MET A 349 13.54 21.83 -6.10
C MET A 349 14.65 22.87 -5.84
N GLN A 350 15.91 22.45 -5.87
CA GLN A 350 17.07 23.33 -5.68
C GLN A 350 17.22 24.36 -6.81
N GLU A 351 17.03 23.94 -8.04
CA GLU A 351 17.06 24.86 -9.19
C GLU A 351 15.91 25.88 -9.09
N PHE A 352 14.72 25.44 -8.71
CA PHE A 352 13.58 26.33 -8.51
C PHE A 352 13.83 27.36 -7.40
N GLU A 353 14.44 26.93 -6.30
CA GLU A 353 14.86 27.84 -5.21
C GLU A 353 15.81 28.94 -5.70
N GLN A 354 16.78 28.60 -6.56
CA GLN A 354 17.75 29.58 -7.07
C GLN A 354 17.08 30.67 -7.95
N LEU A 355 15.99 30.34 -8.61
CA LEU A 355 15.24 31.28 -9.44
C LEU A 355 14.36 32.26 -8.62
N HIS A 356 14.11 31.93 -7.35
CA HIS A 356 13.17 32.64 -6.46
C HIS A 356 13.83 33.18 -5.17
N LYS A 357 15.17 33.24 -5.16
CA LYS A 357 15.97 33.90 -4.10
C LYS A 357 15.99 35.40 -4.22
#